data_0a3b054835cf9336378cf5b932030162
#
_entry.id   0a3b054835cf9336378cf5b932030162
#
_cell.length_a   1.000
_cell.length_b   1.000
_cell.length_c   1.000
_cell.angle_alpha   90.00
_cell.angle_beta   90.00
_cell.angle_gamma   90.00
#
_symmetry.space_group_name_H-M   'P 1'
#
loop_
_entity.id
_entity.type
_entity.pdbx_description
1 polymer ?
#
loop_
_entity_poly.entity_id
_entity_poly.type
_entity_poly.pdbx_seq_one_letter_code
_entity_poly.pdbx_strand_id
1 'polypeptide(L)'
;MTPPTPDGTRVAFADAVKQLVHQEYNLDPFIDAEKDRAIITHPISGRQLLLREAYIETALQERAKDVNVWCRRALERWDLKTKVTVTDWRFPNELDFVRTLTPDVITWRLFRSEVSIPASATEHQLDLHLTDWLLVTSEQEFQLAVQQFPQYQNYTLVQ
;
A
#
# COMPACT_ATOMS: atom_id res chain seq x y z
N MET A 1 -6.11 1.68 -26.22
CA MET A 1 -6.92 0.91 -25.23
C MET A 1 -7.08 1.81 -24.03
N THR A 2 -8.31 2.08 -23.60
CA THR A 2 -8.54 2.94 -22.42
C THR A 2 -8.21 2.14 -21.16
N PRO A 3 -7.43 2.68 -20.21
CA PRO A 3 -7.17 1.98 -18.96
C PRO A 3 -8.48 1.75 -18.21
N PRO A 4 -8.67 0.58 -17.58
CA PRO A 4 -9.83 0.35 -16.73
C PRO A 4 -9.82 1.36 -15.58
N THR A 5 -10.98 1.92 -15.25
CA THR A 5 -11.09 2.81 -14.08
C THR A 5 -11.01 2.00 -12.79
N PRO A 6 -10.29 2.47 -11.78
CA PRO A 6 -10.34 1.86 -10.46
C PRO A 6 -11.71 2.12 -9.84
N ASP A 7 -12.56 1.13 -9.90
CA ASP A 7 -13.88 1.12 -9.28
C ASP A 7 -14.00 -0.11 -8.36
N GLY A 8 -15.08 -0.21 -7.62
CA GLY A 8 -15.33 -1.30 -6.69
C GLY A 8 -14.95 -0.98 -5.25
N THR A 9 -14.89 -2.01 -4.43
CA THR A 9 -14.57 -1.85 -3.00
C THR A 9 -13.10 -1.51 -2.81
N ARG A 10 -12.81 -0.37 -2.16
CA ARG A 10 -11.45 -0.01 -1.76
C ARG A 10 -11.00 -0.88 -0.58
N VAL A 11 -9.81 -1.44 -0.68
CA VAL A 11 -9.15 -2.18 0.39
C VAL A 11 -7.71 -1.65 0.53
N ALA A 12 -7.20 -1.60 1.76
CA ALA A 12 -5.80 -1.32 2.04
C ALA A 12 -5.26 -2.37 3.01
N PHE A 13 -4.06 -2.89 2.74
CA PHE A 13 -3.38 -3.81 3.65
C PHE A 13 -3.07 -3.14 5.01
N ALA A 14 -2.74 -1.85 4.97
CA ALA A 14 -2.51 -1.04 6.17
C ALA A 14 -3.74 -0.92 7.09
N ASP A 15 -4.97 -1.09 6.58
CA ASP A 15 -6.16 -1.05 7.41
C ASP A 15 -6.19 -2.22 8.42
N ALA A 16 -5.63 -3.39 8.04
CA ALA A 16 -5.48 -4.52 8.94
C ALA A 16 -4.43 -4.27 10.05
N VAL A 17 -3.34 -3.57 9.72
CA VAL A 17 -2.32 -3.14 10.70
C VAL A 17 -2.93 -2.20 11.72
N LYS A 18 -3.64 -1.16 11.26
CA LYS A 18 -4.28 -0.17 12.12
C LYS A 18 -5.28 -0.82 13.07
N GLN A 19 -6.11 -1.71 12.54
CA GLN A 19 -7.09 -2.41 13.36
C GLN A 19 -6.43 -3.23 14.48
N LEU A 20 -5.34 -3.94 14.19
CA LEU A 20 -4.62 -4.71 15.19
C LEU A 20 -4.07 -3.81 16.29
N VAL A 21 -3.41 -2.69 15.93
CA VAL A 21 -2.88 -1.71 16.89
C VAL A 21 -4.00 -1.08 17.71
N HIS A 22 -5.11 -0.69 17.06
CA HIS A 22 -6.25 -0.12 17.79
C HIS A 22 -6.83 -1.08 18.84
N GLN A 23 -6.90 -2.37 18.49
CA GLN A 23 -7.35 -3.40 19.43
C GLN A 23 -6.35 -3.60 20.58
N GLU A 24 -5.05 -3.69 20.25
CA GLU A 24 -3.99 -3.94 21.24
C GLU A 24 -3.84 -2.80 22.24
N TYR A 25 -3.93 -1.57 21.76
CA TYR A 25 -3.76 -0.36 22.57
C TYR A 25 -5.08 0.24 23.08
N ASN A 26 -6.22 -0.38 22.75
CA ASN A 26 -7.57 0.10 23.08
C ASN A 26 -7.81 1.56 22.65
N LEU A 27 -7.51 1.88 21.38
CA LEU A 27 -7.56 3.22 20.84
C LEU A 27 -8.91 3.54 20.20
N ASP A 28 -9.26 4.83 20.24
CA ASP A 28 -10.39 5.36 19.46
C ASP A 28 -10.14 5.20 17.95
N PRO A 29 -11.11 4.70 17.16
CA PRO A 29 -10.97 4.54 15.72
C PRO A 29 -10.63 5.84 14.96
N PHE A 30 -10.97 7.00 15.48
CA PHE A 30 -10.73 8.31 14.86
C PHE A 30 -9.31 8.86 15.10
N ILE A 31 -8.51 8.23 15.97
CA ILE A 31 -7.16 8.71 16.29
C ILE A 31 -6.20 8.66 15.11
N ASP A 32 -6.53 7.95 14.04
CA ASP A 32 -5.71 7.87 12.82
C ASP A 32 -5.37 9.23 12.20
N ALA A 33 -6.25 10.23 12.34
CA ALA A 33 -6.01 11.59 11.87
C ALA A 33 -4.81 12.24 12.58
N GLU A 34 -4.50 11.80 13.80
CA GLU A 34 -3.43 12.32 14.65
C GLU A 34 -2.18 11.44 14.67
N LYS A 35 -2.08 10.41 13.81
CA LYS A 35 -1.03 9.38 13.85
C LYS A 35 0.41 9.92 13.91
N ASP A 36 0.66 11.09 13.38
CA ASP A 36 1.98 11.73 13.34
C ASP A 36 2.28 12.56 14.60
N ARG A 37 1.30 12.73 15.49
CA ARG A 37 1.40 13.55 16.71
C ARG A 37 0.94 12.81 17.96
N ALA A 38 0.03 11.87 17.82
CA ALA A 38 -0.53 11.13 18.96
C ALA A 38 0.53 10.25 19.61
N ILE A 39 0.78 10.46 20.89
CA ILE A 39 1.60 9.58 21.72
C ILE A 39 0.66 8.61 22.42
N ILE A 40 0.92 7.33 22.26
CA ILE A 40 0.17 6.24 22.87
C ILE A 40 1.03 5.49 23.87
N THR A 41 0.40 4.80 24.81
CA THR A 41 1.10 4.01 25.82
C THR A 41 0.79 2.54 25.63
N HIS A 42 1.82 1.72 25.52
CA HIS A 42 1.66 0.27 25.42
C HIS A 42 1.04 -0.27 26.70
N PRO A 43 -0.09 -1.00 26.65
CA PRO A 43 -0.90 -1.33 27.84
C PRO A 43 -0.16 -2.24 28.83
N ILE A 44 0.77 -3.08 28.37
CA ILE A 44 1.51 -4.01 29.23
C ILE A 44 2.84 -3.43 29.70
N SER A 45 3.64 -2.87 28.77
CA SER A 45 5.01 -2.40 29.09
C SER A 45 5.06 -0.97 29.63
N GLY A 46 4.00 -0.18 29.47
CA GLY A 46 3.99 1.24 29.80
C GLY A 46 4.85 2.12 28.87
N ARG A 47 5.46 1.54 27.82
CA ARG A 47 6.27 2.29 26.86
C ARG A 47 5.41 3.30 26.11
N GLN A 48 5.91 4.52 26.00
CA GLN A 48 5.30 5.57 25.17
C GLN A 48 5.98 5.60 23.79
N LEU A 49 5.16 5.75 22.75
CA LEU A 49 5.62 5.86 21.35
C LEU A 49 4.60 6.65 20.52
N LEU A 50 5.02 7.16 19.38
CA LEU A 50 4.08 7.74 18.41
C LEU A 50 3.17 6.65 17.83
N LEU A 51 1.93 6.98 17.56
CA LEU A 51 0.99 6.05 16.93
C LEU A 51 1.51 5.52 15.58
N ARG A 52 2.17 6.36 14.79
CA ARG A 52 2.83 5.94 13.55
C ARG A 52 3.92 4.88 13.81
N GLU A 53 4.70 5.02 14.87
CA GLU A 53 5.73 4.04 15.23
C GLU A 53 5.11 2.70 15.62
N ALA A 54 4.00 2.72 16.36
CA ALA A 54 3.27 1.50 16.69
C ALA A 54 2.78 0.76 15.44
N TYR A 55 2.25 1.48 14.44
CA TYR A 55 1.87 0.86 13.16
C TYR A 55 3.05 0.22 12.45
N ILE A 56 4.19 0.91 12.38
CA ILE A 56 5.39 0.40 11.71
C ILE A 56 5.95 -0.82 12.46
N GLU A 57 6.10 -0.73 13.78
CA GLU A 57 6.62 -1.84 14.60
C GLU A 57 5.73 -3.09 14.48
N THR A 58 4.41 -2.93 14.65
CA THR A 58 3.47 -4.04 14.53
C THR A 58 3.48 -4.64 13.12
N ALA A 59 3.51 -3.79 12.09
CA ALA A 59 3.58 -4.27 10.71
C ALA A 59 4.82 -5.12 10.45
N LEU A 60 5.98 -4.71 10.93
CA LEU A 60 7.25 -5.42 10.76
C LEU A 60 7.31 -6.69 11.60
N GLN A 61 6.86 -6.66 12.84
CA GLN A 61 6.87 -7.83 13.75
C GLN A 61 5.99 -8.97 13.23
N GLU A 62 4.76 -8.66 12.83
CA GLU A 62 3.86 -9.67 12.28
C GLU A 62 4.34 -10.21 10.93
N ARG A 63 4.89 -9.32 10.08
CA ARG A 63 5.46 -9.70 8.79
C ARG A 63 6.70 -10.59 8.94
N ALA A 64 7.49 -10.44 10.00
CA ALA A 64 8.63 -11.31 10.29
C ALA A 64 8.21 -12.75 10.62
N LYS A 65 7.00 -12.94 11.19
CA LYS A 65 6.42 -14.27 11.46
C LYS A 65 5.80 -14.87 10.20
N ASP A 66 5.16 -14.04 9.39
CA ASP A 66 4.46 -14.43 8.19
C ASP A 66 4.43 -13.27 7.18
N VAL A 67 5.19 -13.42 6.10
CA VAL A 67 5.35 -12.39 5.06
C VAL A 67 4.02 -11.98 4.40
N ASN A 68 3.01 -12.85 4.40
CA ASN A 68 1.69 -12.63 3.80
C ASN A 68 0.58 -12.33 4.82
N VAL A 69 0.92 -12.06 6.08
CA VAL A 69 -0.07 -11.85 7.15
C VAL A 69 -1.09 -10.78 6.81
N TRP A 70 -0.65 -9.66 6.24
CA TRP A 70 -1.53 -8.53 5.93
C TRP A 70 -2.46 -8.82 4.76
N CYS A 71 -1.98 -9.56 3.76
CA CYS A 71 -2.82 -10.05 2.66
C CYS A 71 -3.93 -10.96 3.19
N ARG A 72 -3.59 -11.94 4.04
CA ARG A 72 -4.59 -12.84 4.64
C ARG A 72 -5.60 -12.09 5.48
N ARG A 73 -5.16 -11.20 6.36
CA ARG A 73 -6.06 -10.41 7.22
C ARG A 73 -6.97 -9.45 6.43
N ALA A 74 -6.46 -8.89 5.34
CA ALA A 74 -7.27 -8.06 4.46
C ALA A 74 -8.32 -8.90 3.72
N LEU A 75 -7.95 -10.10 3.25
CA LEU A 75 -8.82 -10.99 2.48
C LEU A 75 -10.05 -11.49 3.26
N GLU A 76 -9.95 -11.62 4.57
CA GLU A 76 -11.11 -11.96 5.42
C GLU A 76 -12.29 -10.99 5.22
N ARG A 77 -12.01 -9.83 4.62
CA ARG A 77 -12.99 -8.77 4.36
C ARG A 77 -13.35 -8.61 2.88
N TRP A 78 -12.66 -9.33 1.98
CA TRP A 78 -12.91 -9.20 0.56
C TRP A 78 -14.01 -10.16 0.11
N ASP A 79 -15.02 -9.61 -0.53
CA ASP A 79 -15.86 -10.41 -1.40
C ASP A 79 -15.17 -10.50 -2.76
N LEU A 80 -14.45 -11.61 -2.99
CA LEU A 80 -13.73 -11.87 -4.25
C LEU A 80 -14.65 -12.03 -5.46
N LYS A 81 -15.98 -12.02 -5.26
CA LYS A 81 -16.96 -11.98 -6.35
C LYS A 81 -17.21 -10.56 -6.85
N THR A 82 -16.74 -9.57 -6.13
CA THR A 82 -16.84 -8.16 -6.48
C THR A 82 -15.50 -7.60 -6.90
N LYS A 83 -15.51 -6.51 -7.64
CA LYS A 83 -14.32 -5.79 -8.02
C LYS A 83 -13.69 -5.12 -6.79
N VAL A 84 -12.42 -5.34 -6.57
CA VAL A 84 -11.68 -4.81 -5.41
C VAL A 84 -10.48 -4.01 -5.91
N THR A 85 -10.27 -2.82 -5.33
CA THR A 85 -9.11 -1.98 -5.59
C THR A 85 -8.22 -1.91 -4.36
N VAL A 86 -7.01 -2.47 -4.45
CA VAL A 86 -5.97 -2.34 -3.41
C VAL A 86 -5.18 -1.06 -3.65
N THR A 87 -5.12 -0.19 -2.64
CA THR A 87 -4.59 1.17 -2.80
C THR A 87 -3.20 1.38 -2.19
N ASP A 88 -2.64 0.39 -1.51
CA ASP A 88 -1.38 0.51 -0.76
C ASP A 88 -0.44 -0.69 -0.95
N TRP A 89 -0.49 -1.30 -2.13
CA TRP A 89 0.47 -2.33 -2.50
C TRP A 89 1.91 -1.77 -2.45
N ARG A 90 2.79 -2.42 -1.68
CA ARG A 90 4.16 -1.98 -1.43
C ARG A 90 5.22 -3.05 -1.62
N PHE A 91 4.85 -4.33 -1.56
CA PHE A 91 5.80 -5.44 -1.59
C PHE A 91 5.46 -6.44 -2.70
N PRO A 92 6.46 -6.97 -3.42
CA PRO A 92 6.23 -7.93 -4.50
C PRO A 92 5.41 -9.15 -4.09
N ASN A 93 5.67 -9.70 -2.89
CA ASN A 93 4.94 -10.88 -2.38
C ASN A 93 3.44 -10.63 -2.18
N GLU A 94 3.01 -9.39 -2.00
CA GLU A 94 1.59 -9.04 -1.85
C GLU A 94 0.85 -9.26 -3.18
N LEU A 95 1.46 -8.87 -4.30
CA LEU A 95 0.92 -9.14 -5.63
C LEU A 95 0.92 -10.63 -5.93
N ASP A 96 2.02 -11.33 -5.64
CA ASP A 96 2.13 -12.78 -5.85
C ASP A 96 1.04 -13.52 -5.07
N PHE A 97 0.81 -13.13 -3.82
CA PHE A 97 -0.25 -13.70 -3.01
C PHE A 97 -1.65 -13.46 -3.61
N VAL A 98 -1.96 -12.23 -4.03
CA VAL A 98 -3.26 -11.91 -4.64
C VAL A 98 -3.46 -12.72 -5.93
N ARG A 99 -2.42 -12.89 -6.75
CA ARG A 99 -2.46 -13.69 -7.98
C ARG A 99 -2.73 -15.18 -7.74
N THR A 100 -2.42 -15.70 -6.56
CA THR A 100 -2.83 -17.08 -6.21
C THR A 100 -4.33 -17.24 -6.02
N LEU A 101 -5.04 -16.16 -5.77
CA LEU A 101 -6.48 -16.16 -5.47
C LEU A 101 -7.33 -15.79 -6.69
N THR A 102 -6.79 -14.98 -7.57
CA THR A 102 -7.44 -14.56 -8.81
C THR A 102 -6.39 -14.29 -9.88
N PRO A 103 -6.57 -14.79 -11.12
CA PRO A 103 -5.71 -14.46 -12.24
C PRO A 103 -5.96 -13.05 -12.79
N ASP A 104 -7.13 -12.48 -12.53
CA ASP A 104 -7.59 -11.21 -13.10
C ASP A 104 -7.10 -10.01 -12.25
N VAL A 105 -5.78 -9.82 -12.21
CA VAL A 105 -5.16 -8.71 -11.47
C VAL A 105 -4.56 -7.72 -12.46
N ILE A 106 -4.95 -6.44 -12.31
CA ILE A 106 -4.37 -5.33 -13.06
C ILE A 106 -3.61 -4.44 -12.10
N THR A 107 -2.38 -4.14 -12.42
CA THR A 107 -1.48 -3.34 -11.59
C THR A 107 -1.24 -1.97 -12.20
N TRP A 108 -1.20 -0.95 -11.34
CA TRP A 108 -1.06 0.44 -11.73
C TRP A 108 0.02 1.12 -10.90
N ARG A 109 0.86 1.94 -11.54
CA ARG A 109 1.74 2.87 -10.86
C ARG A 109 1.24 4.28 -11.11
N LEU A 110 1.00 5.03 -10.03
CA LEU A 110 0.75 6.47 -10.12
C LEU A 110 2.07 7.19 -9.97
N PHE A 111 2.34 8.13 -10.88
CA PHE A 111 3.49 9.01 -10.80
C PHE A 111 3.03 10.47 -10.74
N ARG A 112 3.61 11.22 -9.80
CA ARG A 112 3.44 12.68 -9.67
C ARG A 112 4.79 13.28 -9.33
N SER A 113 5.29 14.17 -10.17
CA SER A 113 6.59 14.82 -10.01
C SER A 113 6.68 15.71 -8.76
N GLU A 114 5.54 16.24 -8.30
CA GLU A 114 5.45 17.11 -7.12
C GLU A 114 5.51 16.35 -5.78
N VAL A 115 5.39 15.03 -5.80
CA VAL A 115 5.38 14.20 -4.59
C VAL A 115 6.76 13.60 -4.38
N SER A 116 7.47 14.04 -3.33
CA SER A 116 8.69 13.37 -2.92
C SER A 116 8.36 12.00 -2.32
N ILE A 117 9.04 10.96 -2.82
CA ILE A 117 8.94 9.61 -2.24
C ILE A 117 9.74 9.63 -0.94
N PRO A 118 9.16 9.22 0.20
CA PRO A 118 9.91 9.10 1.45
C PRO A 118 11.13 8.17 1.29
N ALA A 119 12.23 8.50 1.95
CA ALA A 119 13.48 7.73 1.89
C ALA A 119 13.41 6.36 2.60
N SER A 120 12.23 5.87 2.93
CA SER A 120 12.02 4.57 3.56
C SER A 120 12.27 3.43 2.56
N ALA A 121 13.04 2.43 2.97
CA ALA A 121 13.29 1.25 2.14
C ALA A 121 12.00 0.53 1.70
N THR A 122 10.91 0.64 2.46
CA THR A 122 9.62 0.03 2.12
C THR A 122 8.91 0.74 0.96
N GLU A 123 9.19 2.02 0.73
CA GLU A 123 8.60 2.78 -0.38
C GLU A 123 9.30 2.49 -1.72
N HIS A 124 10.49 1.87 -1.69
CA HIS A 124 11.31 1.56 -2.86
C HIS A 124 11.29 0.09 -3.28
N GLN A 125 10.55 -0.77 -2.57
CA GLN A 125 10.50 -2.21 -2.87
C GLN A 125 9.93 -2.54 -4.26
N LEU A 126 9.12 -1.65 -4.82
CA LEU A 126 8.50 -1.81 -6.14
C LEU A 126 9.15 -0.97 -7.24
N ASP A 127 10.26 -0.29 -6.98
CA ASP A 127 10.87 0.63 -7.97
C ASP A 127 11.27 -0.06 -9.27
N LEU A 128 11.73 -1.30 -9.21
CA LEU A 128 12.06 -2.12 -10.37
C LEU A 128 10.90 -2.98 -10.88
N HIS A 129 9.74 -2.95 -10.19
CA HIS A 129 8.60 -3.76 -10.56
C HIS A 129 7.81 -3.12 -11.70
N LEU A 130 7.63 -3.87 -12.80
CA LEU A 130 6.81 -3.41 -13.92
C LEU A 130 5.33 -3.61 -13.58
N THR A 131 4.52 -2.57 -13.80
CA THR A 131 3.06 -2.62 -13.67
C THR A 131 2.39 -2.66 -15.04
N ASP A 132 1.13 -3.07 -15.12
CA ASP A 132 0.39 -3.12 -16.38
C ASP A 132 0.15 -1.71 -16.95
N TRP A 133 -0.02 -0.73 -16.06
CA TRP A 133 -0.28 0.66 -16.41
C TRP A 133 0.58 1.64 -15.61
N LEU A 134 1.03 2.70 -16.28
CA LEU A 134 1.61 3.90 -15.66
C LEU A 134 0.61 5.05 -15.80
N LEU A 135 0.19 5.64 -14.69
CA LEU A 135 -0.72 6.79 -14.66
C LEU A 135 0.04 8.06 -14.39
N VAL A 136 -0.07 9.00 -15.30
CA VAL A 136 0.51 10.35 -15.23
C VAL A 136 -0.54 11.37 -15.64
N THR A 137 -0.36 12.63 -15.27
CA THR A 137 -1.32 13.71 -15.58
C THR A 137 -0.96 14.49 -16.87
N SER A 138 0.27 14.31 -17.38
CA SER A 138 0.75 15.03 -18.56
C SER A 138 1.89 14.29 -19.27
N GLU A 139 2.16 14.67 -20.53
CA GLU A 139 3.34 14.21 -21.27
C GLU A 139 4.65 14.52 -20.53
N GLN A 140 4.74 15.69 -19.90
CA GLN A 140 5.92 16.07 -19.13
C GLN A 140 6.15 15.12 -17.94
N GLU A 141 5.11 14.78 -17.21
CA GLU A 141 5.19 13.80 -16.12
C GLU A 141 5.55 12.40 -16.64
N PHE A 142 5.07 12.00 -17.82
CA PHE A 142 5.47 10.75 -18.45
C PHE A 142 6.97 10.71 -18.69
N GLN A 143 7.55 11.76 -19.27
CA GLN A 143 9.00 11.85 -19.52
C GLN A 143 9.81 11.79 -18.21
N LEU A 144 9.36 12.50 -17.16
CA LEU A 144 9.99 12.43 -15.84
C LEU A 144 9.87 11.03 -15.20
N ALA A 145 8.71 10.39 -15.35
CA ALA A 145 8.50 9.02 -14.86
C ALA A 145 9.43 8.02 -15.55
N VAL A 146 9.61 8.12 -16.87
CA VAL A 146 10.54 7.25 -17.63
C VAL A 146 12.00 7.52 -17.23
N GLN A 147 12.38 8.76 -16.94
CA GLN A 147 13.72 9.06 -16.44
C GLN A 147 13.99 8.42 -15.07
N GLN A 148 13.01 8.47 -14.18
CA GLN A 148 13.12 7.87 -12.85
C GLN A 148 12.97 6.33 -12.86
N PHE A 149 12.14 5.81 -13.75
CA PHE A 149 11.81 4.39 -13.90
C PHE A 149 11.97 3.93 -15.35
N PRO A 150 13.20 3.66 -15.82
CA PRO A 150 13.49 3.35 -17.23
C PRO A 150 12.73 2.14 -17.80
N GLN A 151 12.24 1.22 -16.93
CA GLN A 151 11.43 0.08 -17.34
C GLN A 151 10.12 0.49 -18.05
N TYR A 152 9.66 1.73 -17.91
CA TYR A 152 8.44 2.25 -18.55
C TYR A 152 8.70 2.90 -19.91
N GLN A 153 9.94 2.90 -20.43
CA GLN A 153 10.30 3.54 -21.71
C GLN A 153 9.47 3.05 -22.92
N ASN A 154 8.95 1.83 -22.86
CA ASN A 154 8.15 1.24 -23.95
C ASN A 154 6.64 1.44 -23.77
N TYR A 155 6.22 2.17 -22.76
CA TYR A 155 4.81 2.48 -22.54
C TYR A 155 4.38 3.59 -23.49
N THR A 156 3.15 3.51 -23.96
CA THR A 156 2.55 4.54 -24.81
C THR A 156 1.61 5.40 -23.96
N LEU A 157 1.78 6.71 -24.04
CA LEU A 157 0.84 7.64 -23.43
C LEU A 157 -0.50 7.53 -24.15
N VAL A 158 -1.56 7.16 -23.42
CA VAL A 158 -2.94 7.17 -23.92
C VAL A 158 -3.55 8.50 -23.50
N GLN A 159 -3.86 9.35 -24.48
CA GLN A 159 -4.53 10.63 -24.29
C GLN A 159 -6.05 10.46 -24.22
#